data_8f3e480a3516bc326b365611f8ad0b68
#
_entry.id   8f3e480a3516bc326b365611f8ad0b68
#
_cell.length_a   1.000
_cell.length_b   1.000
_cell.length_c   1.000
_cell.angle_alpha   90.00
_cell.angle_beta   90.00
_cell.angle_gamma   90.00
#
_symmetry.space_group_name_H-M   'P 1'
#
loop_
_entity.id
_entity.type
_entity.pdbx_description
1 polymer ?
#
loop_
_entity_poly.entity_id
_entity_poly.type
_entity_poly.pdbx_seq_one_letter_code
_entity_poly.pdbx_strand_id
1 'polypeptide(L)' 'MTSRVKSPVRWDAVEPGDSVHLKRNGRTVYSGVVDTRTDDGDVVWVTAPAGGRRLFHIADGYDLAGVPA' A
#
# COMPACT_ATOMS: atom_id res chain seq x y z
N MET A 1 15.12 14.21 12.26
CA MET A 1 14.68 13.73 12.29
C MET A 1 14.22 13.30 11.75
N THR A 2 14.13 12.78 11.30
CA THR A 2 13.64 12.27 10.80
C THR A 2 13.08 11.52 10.80
N SER A 3 12.51 11.24 10.50
CA SER A 3 11.76 10.36 10.73
C SER A 3 11.34 9.57 9.76
N ARG A 4 11.54 8.75 9.46
CA ARG A 4 11.17 7.97 8.74
C ARG A 4 10.27 7.20 9.09
N VAL A 5 9.49 7.34 9.32
CA VAL A 5 8.50 6.68 9.76
C VAL A 5 7.73 6.14 8.74
N LYS A 6 7.17 5.06 8.79
CA LYS A 6 6.34 4.57 7.99
C LYS A 6 5.13 5.25 8.18
N SER A 7 4.86 6.40 7.77
CA SER A 7 3.65 7.11 7.86
C SER A 7 2.61 6.56 6.94
N PRO A 8 1.36 6.69 7.25
CA PRO A 8 0.30 6.36 6.31
C PRO A 8 0.46 7.19 5.05
N VAL A 9 0.20 6.57 3.93
CA VAL A 9 0.31 7.20 2.64
C VAL A 9 -1.08 7.35 2.06
N ARG A 10 -1.32 8.43 1.36
CA ARG A 10 -2.58 8.60 0.67
C ARG A 10 -2.65 7.61 -0.47
N TRP A 11 -3.80 6.99 -0.61
CA TRP A 11 -3.98 5.98 -1.64
C TRP A 11 -3.81 6.55 -3.06
N ASP A 12 -4.11 7.83 -3.24
CA ASP A 12 -3.96 8.46 -4.55
C ASP A 12 -2.54 8.97 -4.79
N ALA A 13 -1.65 8.80 -3.84
CA ALA A 13 -0.25 9.24 -3.97
C ALA A 13 0.73 8.12 -4.28
N VAL A 14 0.30 6.86 -4.17
CA VAL A 14 1.21 5.75 -4.48
C VAL A 14 1.30 5.57 -5.98
N GLU A 15 2.40 5.03 -6.43
CA GLU A 15 2.64 4.80 -7.85
C GLU A 15 3.07 3.37 -8.09
N PRO A 16 2.86 2.86 -9.29
CA PRO A 16 3.35 1.53 -9.65
C PRO A 16 4.85 1.44 -9.36
N GLY A 17 5.25 0.37 -8.72
CA GLY A 17 6.64 0.17 -8.31
C GLY A 17 6.92 0.52 -6.86
N ASP A 18 6.02 1.23 -6.19
CA ASP A 18 6.22 1.56 -4.78
C ASP A 18 6.04 0.33 -3.92
N SER A 19 6.92 0.17 -2.93
CA SER A 19 6.78 -0.89 -1.93
C SER A 19 5.85 -0.40 -0.83
N VAL A 20 4.86 -1.21 -0.48
CA VAL A 20 3.84 -0.80 0.49
C VAL A 20 3.48 -1.93 1.43
N HIS A 21 2.93 -1.54 2.59
CA HIS A 21 2.29 -2.45 3.52
C HIS A 21 0.82 -2.06 3.62
N LEU A 22 -0.06 -3.04 3.62
CA LEU A 22 -1.47 -2.85 3.94
C LEU A 22 -1.64 -3.25 5.39
N LYS A 23 -2.15 -2.33 6.22
CA LYS A 23 -2.25 -2.54 7.64
C LYS A 23 -3.70 -2.45 8.11
N ARG A 24 -4.00 -3.18 9.16
CA ARG A 24 -5.29 -3.08 9.83
C ARG A 24 -5.01 -3.14 11.32
N ASN A 25 -5.52 -2.15 12.05
CA ASN A 25 -5.31 -2.05 13.49
C ASN A 25 -3.81 -2.08 13.85
N GLY A 26 -3.01 -1.39 13.04
CA GLY A 26 -1.58 -1.28 13.29
C GLY A 26 -0.76 -2.49 12.91
N ARG A 27 -1.39 -3.52 12.34
CA ARG A 27 -0.69 -4.76 11.99
C ARG A 27 -0.63 -4.91 10.49
N THR A 28 0.52 -5.29 9.97
CA THR A 28 0.68 -5.53 8.54
C THR A 28 -0.03 -6.82 8.18
N VAL A 29 -1.00 -6.74 7.28
CA VAL A 29 -1.72 -7.93 6.82
C VAL A 29 -1.30 -8.34 5.42
N TYR A 30 -0.66 -7.46 4.67
CA TYR A 30 -0.20 -7.78 3.32
C TYR A 30 0.91 -6.82 2.95
N SER A 31 1.89 -7.28 2.21
CA SER A 31 3.01 -6.46 1.78
C SER A 31 3.33 -6.77 0.34
N GLY A 32 3.78 -5.80 -0.39
CA GLY A 32 4.20 -6.03 -1.75
C GLY A 32 4.51 -4.74 -2.48
N VAL A 33 4.44 -4.82 -3.80
CA VAL A 33 4.74 -3.72 -4.68
C VAL A 33 3.46 -3.33 -5.41
N VAL A 34 3.20 -2.04 -5.50
CA VAL A 34 2.04 -1.54 -6.22
C VAL A 34 2.19 -1.90 -7.69
N ASP A 35 1.19 -2.58 -8.23
CA ASP A 35 1.16 -2.95 -9.65
C ASP A 35 0.45 -1.84 -10.43
N THR A 36 -0.70 -1.44 -9.96
CA THR A 36 -1.45 -0.36 -10.59
C THR A 36 -2.47 0.19 -9.58
N ARG A 37 -3.02 1.33 -9.88
CA ARG A 37 -4.10 1.89 -9.08
C ARG A 37 -5.05 2.68 -9.97
N THR A 38 -6.25 2.92 -9.47
CA THR A 38 -7.20 3.77 -10.18
C THR A 38 -6.81 5.23 -9.99
N ASP A 39 -7.22 6.08 -10.92
CA ASP A 39 -6.85 7.50 -10.90
C ASP A 39 -7.34 8.21 -9.65
N ASP A 40 -8.51 7.81 -9.15
CA ASP A 40 -9.09 8.42 -7.96
C ASP A 40 -8.48 7.86 -6.66
N GLY A 41 -7.63 6.85 -6.75
CA GLY A 41 -6.99 6.27 -5.59
C GLY A 41 -7.89 5.34 -4.78
N ASP A 42 -9.05 4.98 -5.29
CA ASP A 42 -9.97 4.12 -4.54
C ASP A 42 -9.52 2.65 -4.54
N VAL A 43 -8.80 2.23 -5.54
CA VAL A 43 -8.38 0.84 -5.69
C VAL A 43 -6.89 0.77 -6.00
N VAL A 44 -6.21 -0.14 -5.32
CA VAL A 44 -4.79 -0.40 -5.54
C VAL A 44 -4.60 -1.90 -5.70
N TRP A 45 -3.87 -2.30 -6.73
CA TRP A 45 -3.46 -3.68 -6.91
C TRP A 45 -2.03 -3.83 -6.42
N VAL A 46 -1.79 -4.82 -5.58
CA VAL A 46 -0.48 -5.04 -4.98
C VAL A 46 -0.03 -6.47 -5.28
N THR A 47 1.20 -6.61 -5.73
CA THR A 47 1.80 -7.90 -6.02
C THR A 47 2.73 -8.29 -4.88
N ALA A 48 2.45 -9.43 -4.25
CA ALA A 48 3.27 -9.92 -3.15
C ALA A 48 4.59 -10.49 -3.67
N PRO A 49 5.64 -10.49 -2.85
CA PRO A 49 6.91 -11.08 -3.27
C PRO A 49 6.79 -12.55 -3.66
N ALA A 50 5.84 -13.27 -3.06
CA ALA A 50 5.63 -14.66 -3.38
C ALA A 50 4.88 -14.86 -4.68
N GLY A 51 4.45 -13.78 -5.33
CA GLY A 51 3.82 -13.87 -6.63
C GLY A 51 2.32 -13.66 -6.65
N GLY A 52 1.68 -13.50 -5.55
CA GLY A 52 0.24 -13.25 -5.52
C GLY A 52 -0.06 -11.80 -5.87
N ARG A 53 -1.23 -11.56 -6.43
CA ARG A 53 -1.68 -10.22 -6.77
C ARG A 53 -3.03 -10.02 -6.11
N ARG A 54 -3.23 -8.90 -5.45
CA ARG A 54 -4.44 -8.70 -4.69
C ARG A 54 -4.95 -7.28 -4.84
N LEU A 55 -6.27 -7.14 -4.90
CA LEU A 55 -6.91 -5.84 -5.00
C LEU A 55 -7.32 -5.37 -3.63
N PHE A 56 -7.05 -4.10 -3.34
CA PHE A 56 -7.47 -3.45 -2.10
C PHE A 56 -8.27 -2.20 -2.44
N HIS A 57 -9.39 -2.03 -1.76
CA HIS A 57 -10.25 -0.86 -1.95
C HIS A 57 -10.13 0.01 -0.70
N ILE A 58 -10.11 1.31 -0.90
CA ILE A 58 -9.91 2.26 0.18
C ILE A 58 -10.97 2.10 1.28
N ALA A 59 -12.16 1.68 0.91
CA ALA A 59 -13.25 1.49 1.86
C ALA A 59 -13.14 0.20 2.66
N ASP A 60 -12.14 -0.64 2.39
CA ASP A 60 -12.00 -1.91 3.09
C ASP A 60 -11.43 -1.75 4.51
N GLY A 61 -11.00 -0.56 4.85
CA GLY A 61 -10.50 -0.31 6.20
C GLY A 61 -9.02 -0.56 6.41
N TYR A 62 -8.26 -0.75 5.33
CA TYR A 62 -6.82 -0.87 5.46
C TYR A 62 -6.16 0.49 5.42
N ASP A 63 -5.06 0.62 6.14
CA ASP A 63 -4.16 1.75 6.01
C ASP A 63 -3.02 1.36 5.08
N LEU A 64 -2.65 2.25 4.21
CA LEU A 64 -1.56 2.02 3.27
C LEU A 64 -0.32 2.73 3.81
N ALA A 65 0.77 2.01 3.97
CA ALA A 65 2.00 2.59 4.45
C ALA A 65 3.11 2.36 3.44
N GLY A 66 3.83 3.40 3.10
CA GLY A 66 4.98 3.29 2.21
C GLY A 66 6.14 2.66 2.94
N VAL A 67 6.94 1.91 2.20
CA VAL A 67 8.14 1.30 2.73
C VAL A 67 9.33 2.00 2.10
N PRO A 68 10.21 2.60 2.88
CA PRO A 68 11.39 3.26 2.31
C PRO A 68 12.25 2.25 1.58
N ALA A 69 12.82 2.67 0.49
CA ALA A 69 13.68 1.82 -0.32
C ALA A 69 15.01 1.53 0.37
#